data_42229a5dfd3ab3173d5022776fad1641
#
_entry.id   42229a5dfd3ab3173d5022776fad1641
#
_cell.length_a   1.000
_cell.length_b   1.000
_cell.length_c   1.000
_cell.angle_alpha   90.00
_cell.angle_beta   90.00
_cell.angle_gamma   90.00
#
_symmetry.space_group_name_H-M   'P 1'
#
loop_
_entity.id
_entity.type
_entity.pdbx_description
1 polymer ?
#
loop_
_entity_poly.entity_id
_entity_poly.type
_entity_poly.pdbx_seq_one_letter_code
_entity_poly.pdbx_strand_id
1 'polypeptide(L)'
;FLGNEILKVIGVQGIPTLALSRRPIVNLPSCADELIIDFNAISELEIQNINHLYLSLGYPLYFHNVMGFMSKVLKEDLFLVDFTYQLEIAKKAKEAGAQGISLISAVGSNSHSRNHYLKTKGMLESEIMELDFESINIYQPGHLRGNKSRPDILFADAISIFVDPFMFGSLSKFRSISAKKLAEVVASCLLYTSDAADERNS
;
A
#
# COMPACT_ATOMS: atom_id res chain seq x y z
N PHE A 1 -4.74 2.81 7.90
CA PHE A 1 -3.63 3.29 8.72
C PHE A 1 -2.55 3.93 7.84
N LEU A 2 -1.75 3.15 7.07
CA LEU A 2 -0.66 3.71 6.25
C LEU A 2 -1.17 4.68 5.17
N GLY A 3 -2.29 4.39 4.52
CA GLY A 3 -2.88 5.30 3.53
C GLY A 3 -3.16 6.69 4.09
N ASN A 4 -3.61 6.80 5.34
CA ASN A 4 -3.78 8.09 6.00
C ASN A 4 -2.45 8.82 6.24
N GLU A 5 -1.36 8.11 6.53
CA GLU A 5 -0.05 8.74 6.66
C GLU A 5 0.49 9.22 5.30
N ILE A 6 0.29 8.45 4.23
CA ILE A 6 0.62 8.87 2.86
C ILE A 6 -0.19 10.12 2.49
N LEU A 7 -1.50 10.11 2.73
CA LEU A 7 -2.39 11.23 2.43
C LEU A 7 -1.99 12.52 3.18
N LYS A 8 -1.54 12.42 4.44
CA LYS A 8 -1.00 13.57 5.20
C LYS A 8 0.26 14.14 4.54
N VAL A 9 1.19 13.29 4.12
CA VAL A 9 2.45 13.75 3.50
C VAL A 9 2.16 14.43 2.16
N ILE A 10 1.32 13.83 1.31
CA ILE A 10 0.89 14.40 0.03
C ILE A 10 0.14 15.72 0.26
N GLY A 11 -0.71 15.77 1.30
CA GLY A 11 -1.46 16.96 1.68
C GLY A 11 -0.57 18.14 2.08
N VAL A 12 0.54 17.90 2.76
CA VAL A 12 1.53 18.96 3.08
C VAL A 12 2.19 19.50 1.81
N GLN A 13 2.34 18.68 0.78
CA GLN A 13 2.90 19.07 -0.51
C GLN A 13 1.88 19.79 -1.41
N GLY A 14 0.61 19.86 -1.01
CA GLY A 14 -0.47 20.51 -1.76
C GLY A 14 -0.85 19.77 -3.07
N ILE A 15 -0.53 18.49 -3.19
CA ILE A 15 -0.80 17.71 -4.40
C ILE A 15 -2.28 17.32 -4.44
N PRO A 16 -3.03 17.70 -5.50
CA PRO A 16 -4.42 17.29 -5.68
C PRO A 16 -4.55 15.76 -5.63
N THR A 17 -5.43 15.25 -4.76
CA THR A 17 -5.52 13.82 -4.50
C THR A 17 -6.97 13.38 -4.38
N LEU A 18 -7.33 12.26 -5.00
CA LEU A 18 -8.59 11.57 -4.78
C LEU A 18 -8.37 10.36 -3.85
N ALA A 19 -8.95 10.41 -2.66
CA ALA A 19 -8.86 9.33 -1.69
C ALA A 19 -10.07 8.39 -1.80
N LEU A 20 -9.84 7.13 -2.17
CA LEU A 20 -10.88 6.11 -2.14
C LEU A 20 -10.95 5.47 -0.75
N SER A 21 -12.12 5.49 -0.13
CA SER A 21 -12.30 4.95 1.21
C SER A 21 -13.64 4.23 1.39
N ARG A 22 -13.76 3.39 2.43
CA ARG A 22 -15.03 2.77 2.83
C ARG A 22 -15.79 3.58 3.88
N ARG A 23 -15.13 4.55 4.49
CA ARG A 23 -15.64 5.35 5.61
C ARG A 23 -15.01 6.74 5.55
N PRO A 24 -15.70 7.76 6.03
CA PRO A 24 -15.16 9.12 6.06
C PRO A 24 -13.76 9.18 6.68
N ILE A 25 -12.87 9.88 6.01
CA ILE A 25 -11.50 10.11 6.47
C ILE A 25 -11.49 11.31 7.41
N VAL A 26 -11.03 11.08 8.62
CA VAL A 26 -10.88 12.16 9.61
C VAL A 26 -9.64 12.99 9.27
N ASN A 27 -9.79 14.33 9.27
CA ASN A 27 -8.73 15.29 8.92
C ASN A 27 -8.22 15.12 7.48
N LEU A 28 -9.14 15.08 6.51
CA LEU A 28 -8.81 15.10 5.09
C LEU A 28 -8.07 16.41 4.77
N PRO A 29 -6.90 16.36 4.07
CA PRO A 29 -6.19 17.54 3.61
C PRO A 29 -7.06 18.39 2.66
N SER A 30 -6.88 19.70 2.67
CA SER A 30 -7.68 20.64 1.84
C SER A 30 -7.47 20.47 0.32
N CYS A 31 -6.38 19.85 -0.09
CA CYS A 31 -6.09 19.51 -1.49
C CYS A 31 -6.58 18.11 -1.88
N ALA A 32 -7.24 17.39 -0.99
CA ALA A 32 -7.75 16.06 -1.25
C ALA A 32 -9.28 16.04 -1.29
N ASP A 33 -9.81 15.34 -2.27
CA ASP A 33 -11.20 14.94 -2.35
C ASP A 33 -11.36 13.50 -1.86
N GLU A 34 -12.51 13.18 -1.27
CA GLU A 34 -12.83 11.84 -0.83
C GLU A 34 -13.98 11.24 -1.63
N LEU A 35 -13.80 10.01 -2.08
CA LEU A 35 -14.85 9.19 -2.66
C LEU A 35 -15.07 7.96 -1.78
N ILE A 36 -16.24 7.92 -1.11
CA ILE A 36 -16.65 6.78 -0.31
C ILE A 36 -17.29 5.75 -1.25
N ILE A 37 -16.70 4.56 -1.32
CA ILE A 37 -17.15 3.50 -2.25
C ILE A 37 -17.45 2.19 -1.52
N ASP A 38 -18.39 1.43 -2.08
CA ASP A 38 -18.46 -0.01 -1.80
C ASP A 38 -17.43 -0.73 -2.68
N PHE A 39 -16.44 -1.36 -2.06
CA PHE A 39 -15.41 -2.08 -2.79
C PHE A 39 -15.94 -3.31 -3.56
N ASN A 40 -17.14 -3.79 -3.25
CA ASN A 40 -17.80 -4.81 -4.05
C ASN A 40 -18.32 -4.27 -5.40
N ALA A 41 -18.47 -2.96 -5.52
CA ALA A 41 -18.92 -2.27 -6.74
C ALA A 41 -17.78 -1.52 -7.46
N ILE A 42 -16.52 -1.94 -7.29
CA ILE A 42 -15.35 -1.29 -7.94
C ILE A 42 -15.49 -1.30 -9.47
N SER A 43 -16.15 -2.29 -10.06
CA SER A 43 -16.41 -2.33 -11.51
C SER A 43 -17.17 -1.11 -12.02
N GLU A 44 -18.01 -0.51 -11.18
CA GLU A 44 -18.82 0.69 -11.48
C GLU A 44 -18.05 1.99 -11.20
N LEU A 45 -16.83 1.90 -10.64
CA LEU A 45 -16.01 3.06 -10.31
C LEU A 45 -15.59 3.81 -11.57
N GLU A 46 -16.00 5.06 -11.67
CA GLU A 46 -15.56 5.99 -12.70
C GLU A 46 -14.56 6.98 -12.11
N ILE A 47 -13.33 6.92 -12.55
CA ILE A 47 -12.27 7.87 -12.21
C ILE A 47 -11.62 8.35 -13.50
N GLN A 48 -11.14 9.59 -13.51
CA GLN A 48 -10.52 10.22 -14.67
C GLN A 48 -9.35 11.08 -14.26
N ASN A 49 -8.42 11.30 -15.19
CA ASN A 49 -7.29 12.20 -15.01
C ASN A 49 -6.40 11.83 -13.82
N ILE A 50 -6.08 10.54 -13.69
CA ILE A 50 -5.19 10.03 -12.64
C ILE A 50 -3.78 9.94 -13.20
N ASN A 51 -2.83 10.63 -12.59
CA ASN A 51 -1.42 10.55 -12.99
C ASN A 51 -0.69 9.42 -12.25
N HIS A 52 -0.97 9.23 -10.96
CA HIS A 52 -0.31 8.25 -10.13
C HIS A 52 -1.27 7.58 -9.13
N LEU A 53 -1.14 6.28 -8.96
CA LEU A 53 -1.93 5.49 -8.02
C LEU A 53 -1.11 5.06 -6.81
N TYR A 54 -1.62 5.29 -5.59
CA TYR A 54 -1.09 4.74 -4.35
C TYR A 54 -1.98 3.61 -3.83
N LEU A 55 -1.52 2.38 -3.90
CA LEU A 55 -2.21 1.22 -3.35
C LEU A 55 -1.70 0.88 -1.94
N SER A 56 -2.49 1.19 -0.93
CA SER A 56 -2.20 0.92 0.48
C SER A 56 -3.32 0.18 1.20
N LEU A 57 -4.23 -0.43 0.46
CA LEU A 57 -5.31 -1.25 1.00
C LEU A 57 -4.72 -2.53 1.61
N GLY A 58 -5.35 -3.04 2.67
CA GLY A 58 -4.94 -4.29 3.29
C GLY A 58 -5.97 -4.80 4.28
N TYR A 59 -6.13 -6.12 4.31
CA TYR A 59 -6.98 -6.79 5.28
C TYR A 59 -6.32 -6.75 6.67
N PRO A 60 -7.07 -6.46 7.75
CA PRO A 60 -6.52 -6.36 9.10
C PRO A 60 -6.22 -7.74 9.68
N LEU A 61 -5.01 -8.26 9.46
CA LEU A 61 -4.55 -9.52 9.99
C LEU A 61 -3.93 -9.37 11.39
N TYR A 62 -4.13 -10.36 12.24
CA TYR A 62 -3.36 -10.52 13.47
C TYR A 62 -2.02 -11.22 13.18
N PHE A 63 -1.04 -11.06 14.05
CA PHE A 63 0.30 -11.62 13.85
C PHE A 63 0.30 -13.14 13.58
N HIS A 64 -0.49 -13.93 14.33
CA HIS A 64 -0.60 -15.38 14.11
C HIS A 64 -1.16 -15.75 12.72
N ASN A 65 -2.02 -14.90 12.15
CA ASN A 65 -2.53 -15.11 10.79
C ASN A 65 -1.42 -14.91 9.76
N VAL A 66 -0.58 -13.89 9.92
CA VAL A 66 0.59 -13.66 9.06
C VAL A 66 1.56 -14.83 9.12
N MET A 67 1.70 -15.48 10.29
CA MET A 67 2.51 -16.69 10.45
C MET A 67 1.93 -17.95 9.78
N GLY A 68 0.75 -17.87 9.16
CA GLY A 68 0.14 -18.94 8.38
C GLY A 68 -1.07 -19.62 9.02
N PHE A 69 -1.48 -19.21 10.21
CA PHE A 69 -2.66 -19.76 10.90
C PHE A 69 -3.93 -19.03 10.45
N MET A 70 -4.48 -19.43 9.31
CA MET A 70 -5.69 -18.83 8.74
C MET A 70 -6.77 -19.88 8.47
N SER A 71 -8.01 -19.58 8.85
CA SER A 71 -9.19 -20.31 8.41
C SER A 71 -9.42 -20.15 6.89
N LYS A 72 -10.27 -20.97 6.29
CA LYS A 72 -10.63 -20.85 4.88
C LYS A 72 -11.28 -19.49 4.59
N VAL A 73 -12.25 -19.08 5.40
CA VAL A 73 -12.95 -17.79 5.26
C VAL A 73 -11.96 -16.62 5.32
N LEU A 74 -11.04 -16.64 6.30
CA LEU A 74 -10.05 -15.57 6.41
C LEU A 74 -9.12 -15.48 5.19
N LYS A 75 -8.81 -16.62 4.56
CA LYS A 75 -8.01 -16.65 3.31
C LYS A 75 -8.78 -16.04 2.14
N GLU A 76 -10.08 -16.31 2.05
CA GLU A 76 -10.96 -15.77 1.02
C GLU A 76 -11.11 -14.24 1.18
N ASP A 77 -11.36 -13.76 2.39
CA ASP A 77 -11.46 -12.33 2.70
C ASP A 77 -10.14 -11.59 2.43
N LEU A 78 -9.02 -12.19 2.85
CA LEU A 78 -7.69 -11.65 2.56
C LEU A 78 -7.46 -11.53 1.05
N PHE A 79 -7.75 -12.59 0.30
CA PHE A 79 -7.56 -12.60 -1.14
C PHE A 79 -8.44 -11.55 -1.83
N LEU A 80 -9.68 -11.40 -1.39
CA LEU A 80 -10.59 -10.40 -1.90
C LEU A 80 -10.04 -8.98 -1.72
N VAL A 81 -9.59 -8.64 -0.50
CA VAL A 81 -9.14 -7.28 -0.18
C VAL A 81 -7.73 -7.01 -0.68
N ASP A 82 -6.80 -7.96 -0.47
CA ASP A 82 -5.36 -7.76 -0.73
C ASP A 82 -4.93 -8.12 -2.16
N PHE A 83 -5.82 -8.73 -2.93
CA PHE A 83 -5.57 -9.03 -4.33
C PHE A 83 -6.66 -8.46 -5.24
N THR A 84 -7.92 -8.95 -5.14
CA THR A 84 -8.96 -8.64 -6.11
C THR A 84 -9.27 -7.14 -6.16
N TYR A 85 -9.59 -6.52 -5.03
CA TYR A 85 -9.91 -5.08 -4.99
C TYR A 85 -8.75 -4.22 -5.44
N GLN A 86 -7.53 -4.54 -5.01
CA GLN A 86 -6.36 -3.75 -5.40
C GLN A 86 -6.06 -3.85 -6.89
N LEU A 87 -6.17 -5.05 -7.47
CA LEU A 87 -5.97 -5.24 -8.91
C LEU A 87 -7.02 -4.51 -9.75
N GLU A 88 -8.30 -4.58 -9.35
CA GLU A 88 -9.36 -3.85 -10.05
C GLU A 88 -9.17 -2.32 -9.98
N ILE A 89 -8.79 -1.78 -8.81
CA ILE A 89 -8.45 -0.35 -8.68
C ILE A 89 -7.27 0.01 -9.58
N ALA A 90 -6.23 -0.84 -9.65
CA ALA A 90 -5.07 -0.59 -10.50
C ALA A 90 -5.45 -0.56 -11.99
N LYS A 91 -6.30 -1.49 -12.44
CA LYS A 91 -6.82 -1.50 -13.81
C LYS A 91 -7.61 -0.23 -14.12
N LYS A 92 -8.52 0.17 -13.23
CA LYS A 92 -9.30 1.40 -13.37
C LYS A 92 -8.42 2.66 -13.41
N ALA A 93 -7.39 2.73 -12.57
CA ALA A 93 -6.45 3.85 -12.61
C ALA A 93 -5.65 3.88 -13.92
N LYS A 94 -5.23 2.73 -14.44
CA LYS A 94 -4.55 2.64 -15.74
C LYS A 94 -5.47 3.10 -16.87
N GLU A 95 -6.72 2.66 -16.89
CA GLU A 95 -7.76 3.10 -17.83
C GLU A 95 -8.01 4.62 -17.74
N ALA A 96 -7.90 5.20 -16.53
CA ALA A 96 -8.04 6.63 -16.27
C ALA A 96 -6.78 7.47 -16.64
N GLY A 97 -5.75 6.83 -17.18
CA GLY A 97 -4.55 7.49 -17.67
C GLY A 97 -3.36 7.48 -16.69
N ALA A 98 -3.43 6.73 -15.59
CA ALA A 98 -2.33 6.66 -14.64
C ALA A 98 -1.05 6.13 -15.30
N GLN A 99 0.02 6.92 -15.20
CA GLN A 99 1.35 6.57 -15.70
C GLN A 99 2.17 5.82 -14.66
N GLY A 100 1.92 6.09 -13.37
CA GLY A 100 2.67 5.49 -12.28
C GLY A 100 1.82 4.81 -11.21
N ILE A 101 2.42 3.83 -10.54
CA ILE A 101 1.82 3.12 -9.42
C ILE A 101 2.82 2.89 -8.29
N SER A 102 2.38 3.12 -7.06
CA SER A 102 3.10 2.80 -5.82
C SER A 102 2.31 1.77 -5.01
N LEU A 103 2.77 0.54 -4.99
CA LEU A 103 2.14 -0.58 -4.28
C LEU A 103 2.81 -0.82 -2.93
N ILE A 104 2.01 -0.90 -1.87
CA ILE A 104 2.48 -1.37 -0.55
C ILE A 104 2.23 -2.87 -0.45
N SER A 105 3.31 -3.61 -0.52
CA SER A 105 3.35 -5.07 -0.37
C SER A 105 3.89 -5.49 0.99
N ALA A 106 4.60 -6.59 1.08
CA ALA A 106 5.22 -7.08 2.31
C ALA A 106 6.57 -7.73 2.04
N VAL A 107 7.51 -7.61 2.97
CA VAL A 107 8.80 -8.29 2.87
C VAL A 107 8.61 -9.79 2.75
N GLY A 108 9.28 -10.40 1.77
CA GLY A 108 9.19 -11.83 1.49
C GLY A 108 7.98 -12.24 0.65
N SER A 109 7.22 -11.30 0.08
CA SER A 109 6.16 -11.57 -0.90
C SER A 109 6.70 -12.42 -2.05
N ASN A 110 5.96 -13.47 -2.40
CA ASN A 110 6.32 -14.37 -3.47
C ASN A 110 5.09 -15.18 -3.90
N SER A 111 4.73 -15.15 -5.20
CA SER A 111 3.57 -15.84 -5.76
C SER A 111 3.59 -17.36 -5.56
N HIS A 112 4.77 -17.95 -5.33
CA HIS A 112 4.96 -19.38 -5.06
C HIS A 112 5.08 -19.71 -3.56
N SER A 113 4.89 -18.73 -2.65
CA SER A 113 5.00 -18.95 -1.22
C SER A 113 3.98 -19.97 -0.72
N ARG A 114 4.39 -20.79 0.26
CA ARG A 114 3.46 -21.64 1.02
C ARG A 114 2.64 -20.86 2.05
N ASN A 115 3.14 -19.71 2.46
CA ASN A 115 2.40 -18.78 3.31
C ASN A 115 1.35 -18.05 2.47
N HIS A 116 0.08 -18.17 2.83
CA HIS A 116 -1.03 -17.61 2.02
C HIS A 116 -0.97 -16.08 1.92
N TYR A 117 -0.60 -15.38 3.01
CA TYR A 117 -0.45 -13.92 3.00
C TYR A 117 0.64 -13.47 2.02
N LEU A 118 1.84 -14.05 2.13
CA LEU A 118 2.96 -13.71 1.24
C LEU A 118 2.70 -14.13 -0.21
N LYS A 119 1.97 -15.24 -0.41
CA LYS A 119 1.53 -15.67 -1.73
C LYS A 119 0.58 -14.65 -2.36
N THR A 120 -0.45 -14.22 -1.64
CA THR A 120 -1.44 -13.24 -2.11
C THR A 120 -0.76 -11.92 -2.50
N LYS A 121 0.15 -11.42 -1.65
CA LYS A 121 0.93 -10.21 -1.96
C LYS A 121 1.81 -10.39 -3.19
N GLY A 122 2.52 -11.52 -3.30
CA GLY A 122 3.38 -11.80 -4.46
C GLY A 122 2.60 -11.97 -5.77
N MET A 123 1.41 -12.54 -5.72
CA MET A 123 0.50 -12.60 -6.88
C MET A 123 0.09 -11.20 -7.34
N LEU A 124 -0.28 -10.31 -6.41
CA LEU A 124 -0.61 -8.93 -6.76
C LEU A 124 0.59 -8.20 -7.37
N GLU A 125 1.79 -8.36 -6.82
CA GLU A 125 3.01 -7.77 -7.40
C GLU A 125 3.19 -8.22 -8.86
N SER A 126 3.00 -9.50 -9.15
CA SER A 126 3.13 -10.05 -10.51
C SER A 126 2.10 -9.45 -11.46
N GLU A 127 0.83 -9.39 -11.05
CA GLU A 127 -0.25 -8.81 -11.88
C GLU A 127 -0.05 -7.30 -12.13
N ILE A 128 0.42 -6.56 -11.12
CA ILE A 128 0.72 -5.12 -11.28
C ILE A 128 1.84 -4.90 -12.30
N MET A 129 2.87 -5.75 -12.31
CA MET A 129 3.96 -5.67 -13.30
C MET A 129 3.47 -5.93 -14.73
N GLU A 130 2.39 -6.67 -14.93
CA GLU A 130 1.78 -6.93 -16.25
C GLU A 130 0.86 -5.78 -16.74
N LEU A 131 0.52 -4.80 -15.88
CA LEU A 131 -0.38 -3.69 -16.26
C LEU A 131 0.31 -2.57 -17.07
N ASP A 132 1.59 -2.70 -17.36
CA ASP A 132 2.36 -1.79 -18.24
C ASP A 132 2.31 -0.31 -17.82
N PHE A 133 2.40 -0.03 -16.51
CA PHE A 133 2.62 1.33 -16.02
C PHE A 133 4.03 1.80 -16.39
N GLU A 134 4.20 3.07 -16.73
CA GLU A 134 5.52 3.65 -17.04
C GLU A 134 6.46 3.63 -15.82
N SER A 135 5.89 3.75 -14.62
CA SER A 135 6.63 3.70 -13.36
C SER A 135 5.92 2.80 -12.35
N ILE A 136 6.60 1.75 -11.92
CA ILE A 136 6.09 0.80 -10.91
C ILE A 136 7.04 0.81 -9.71
N ASN A 137 6.51 1.23 -8.56
CA ASN A 137 7.23 1.23 -7.29
C ASN A 137 6.58 0.23 -6.33
N ILE A 138 7.27 -0.84 -5.98
CA ILE A 138 6.79 -1.86 -5.03
C ILE A 138 7.58 -1.72 -3.73
N TYR A 139 6.88 -1.37 -2.65
CA TYR A 139 7.45 -1.26 -1.33
C TYR A 139 7.13 -2.50 -0.52
N GLN A 140 8.16 -3.20 -0.09
CA GLN A 140 8.05 -4.42 0.72
C GLN A 140 8.53 -4.14 2.16
N PRO A 141 7.77 -3.40 2.98
CA PRO A 141 8.17 -3.13 4.35
C PRO A 141 8.15 -4.42 5.18
N GLY A 142 9.00 -4.45 6.20
CA GLY A 142 8.88 -5.39 7.29
C GLY A 142 7.70 -5.02 8.20
N HIS A 143 7.89 -5.10 9.53
CA HIS A 143 6.85 -4.68 10.46
C HIS A 143 6.61 -3.17 10.44
N LEU A 144 5.34 -2.74 10.21
CA LEU A 144 4.93 -1.34 10.24
C LEU A 144 4.58 -0.90 11.66
N ARG A 145 5.40 -0.01 12.23
CA ARG A 145 5.20 0.55 13.56
C ARG A 145 4.28 1.77 13.54
N GLY A 146 3.62 1.99 14.71
CA GLY A 146 2.90 3.23 15.00
C GLY A 146 1.38 3.14 14.88
N ASN A 147 0.79 1.96 14.69
CA ASN A 147 -0.65 1.79 14.74
C ASN A 147 -1.15 1.68 16.20
N LYS A 148 -1.44 2.83 16.80
CA LYS A 148 -1.88 2.91 18.21
C LYS A 148 -3.26 2.32 18.48
N SER A 149 -4.04 2.04 17.45
CA SER A 149 -5.40 1.50 17.58
C SER A 149 -5.44 -0.02 17.80
N ARG A 150 -4.28 -0.70 17.71
CA ARG A 150 -4.20 -2.17 17.77
C ARG A 150 -3.21 -2.63 18.85
N PRO A 151 -3.69 -3.26 19.94
CA PRO A 151 -2.83 -3.71 21.04
C PRO A 151 -1.80 -4.77 20.63
N ASP A 152 -2.16 -5.66 19.70
CA ASP A 152 -1.25 -6.68 19.15
C ASP A 152 -0.06 -6.03 18.38
N ILE A 153 -0.29 -4.93 17.68
CA ILE A 153 0.77 -4.17 17.00
C ILE A 153 1.62 -3.42 18.01
N LEU A 154 1.04 -2.82 19.05
CA LEU A 154 1.82 -2.15 20.10
C LEU A 154 2.79 -3.12 20.80
N PHE A 155 2.37 -4.36 21.03
CA PHE A 155 3.24 -5.39 21.58
C PHE A 155 4.36 -5.77 20.60
N ALA A 156 4.04 -5.94 19.32
CA ALA A 156 5.03 -6.19 18.28
C ALA A 156 5.99 -5.02 18.09
N ASP A 157 5.49 -3.77 18.19
CA ASP A 157 6.31 -2.56 18.17
C ASP A 157 7.34 -2.54 19.31
N ALA A 158 6.91 -2.91 20.52
CA ALA A 158 7.81 -2.98 21.68
C ALA A 158 8.91 -4.04 21.48
N ILE A 159 8.55 -5.24 20.97
CA ILE A 159 9.53 -6.29 20.67
C ILE A 159 10.50 -5.83 19.57
N SER A 160 10.01 -5.17 18.53
CA SER A 160 10.83 -4.76 17.40
C SER A 160 11.97 -3.82 17.82
N ILE A 161 11.78 -2.96 18.81
CA ILE A 161 12.81 -2.08 19.35
C ILE A 161 14.03 -2.86 19.83
N PHE A 162 13.80 -4.05 20.43
CA PHE A 162 14.87 -4.89 20.94
C PHE A 162 15.47 -5.81 19.86
N VAL A 163 14.68 -6.25 18.88
CA VAL A 163 15.10 -7.22 17.87
C VAL A 163 15.76 -6.56 16.66
N ASP A 164 15.24 -5.43 16.21
CA ASP A 164 15.74 -4.72 15.02
C ASP A 164 17.25 -4.42 15.04
N PRO A 165 17.87 -4.02 16.18
CA PRO A 165 19.32 -3.77 16.21
C PRO A 165 20.16 -4.99 15.88
N PHE A 166 19.65 -6.21 16.09
CA PHE A 166 20.36 -7.46 15.82
C PHE A 166 20.12 -8.02 14.41
N MET A 167 19.26 -7.37 13.62
CA MET A 167 19.00 -7.76 12.24
C MET A 167 20.03 -7.14 11.29
N PHE A 168 21.10 -7.87 10.99
CA PHE A 168 22.17 -7.46 10.08
C PHE A 168 22.15 -8.26 8.76
N GLY A 169 22.85 -7.76 7.76
CA GLY A 169 22.98 -8.43 6.45
C GLY A 169 21.64 -8.67 5.79
N SER A 170 21.39 -9.90 5.37
CA SER A 170 20.13 -10.28 4.72
C SER A 170 18.88 -10.18 5.60
N LEU A 171 19.04 -10.13 6.92
CA LEU A 171 17.93 -9.94 7.87
C LEU A 171 17.51 -8.47 8.00
N SER A 172 18.33 -7.52 7.59
CA SER A 172 18.02 -6.09 7.69
C SER A 172 16.73 -5.68 6.96
N LYS A 173 16.35 -6.40 5.92
CA LYS A 173 15.09 -6.20 5.16
C LYS A 173 13.83 -6.44 6.00
N PHE A 174 13.92 -7.21 7.10
CA PHE A 174 12.80 -7.47 8.00
C PHE A 174 12.68 -6.45 9.13
N ARG A 175 13.62 -5.50 9.24
CA ARG A 175 13.52 -4.44 10.24
C ARG A 175 12.21 -3.69 10.14
N SER A 176 11.73 -3.27 11.30
CA SER A 176 10.53 -2.46 11.36
C SER A 176 10.77 -1.04 10.84
N ILE A 177 9.74 -0.46 10.25
CA ILE A 177 9.75 0.93 9.78
C ILE A 177 8.51 1.65 10.32
N SER A 178 8.64 2.92 10.71
CA SER A 178 7.46 3.69 11.09
C SER A 178 6.61 4.00 9.84
N ALA A 179 5.29 3.96 10.00
CA ALA A 179 4.37 4.27 8.90
C ALA A 179 4.60 5.68 8.35
N LYS A 180 4.93 6.65 9.22
CA LYS A 180 5.27 8.02 8.80
C LYS A 180 6.49 8.04 7.88
N LYS A 181 7.58 7.38 8.26
CA LYS A 181 8.81 7.33 7.44
C LYS A 181 8.57 6.62 6.10
N LEU A 182 7.80 5.53 6.11
CA LEU A 182 7.43 4.85 4.86
C LEU A 182 6.57 5.76 3.98
N ALA A 183 5.61 6.48 4.55
CA ALA A 183 4.78 7.44 3.82
C ALA A 183 5.61 8.56 3.17
N GLU A 184 6.62 9.09 3.88
CA GLU A 184 7.55 10.08 3.34
C GLU A 184 8.33 9.53 2.13
N VAL A 185 8.82 8.29 2.22
CA VAL A 185 9.53 7.63 1.11
C VAL A 185 8.60 7.40 -0.09
N VAL A 186 7.39 6.89 0.16
CA VAL A 186 6.39 6.61 -0.88
C VAL A 186 5.99 7.90 -1.61
N ALA A 187 5.76 8.99 -0.86
CA ALA A 187 5.37 10.27 -1.46
C ALA A 187 6.53 10.98 -2.18
N SER A 188 7.78 10.80 -1.75
CA SER A 188 8.94 11.44 -2.41
C SER A 188 9.19 10.91 -3.83
N CYS A 189 8.79 9.69 -4.14
CA CYS A 189 8.95 9.13 -5.50
C CYS A 189 8.17 9.89 -6.58
N LEU A 190 7.09 10.61 -6.22
CA LEU A 190 6.39 11.48 -7.18
C LEU A 190 7.25 12.66 -7.66
N LEU A 191 8.04 13.26 -6.77
CA LEU A 191 8.83 14.44 -7.11
C LEU A 191 9.89 14.11 -8.17
N TYR A 192 10.47 12.92 -8.11
CA TYR A 192 11.48 12.51 -9.10
C TYR A 192 10.89 12.12 -10.46
N THR A 193 9.63 11.67 -10.52
CA THR A 193 8.98 11.34 -11.78
C THR A 193 8.44 12.58 -12.50
N SER A 194 8.01 13.62 -11.79
CA SER A 194 7.57 14.89 -12.39
C SER A 194 8.73 15.69 -12.97
N ASP A 195 9.86 15.76 -12.25
CA ASP A 195 11.05 16.47 -12.73
C ASP A 195 11.64 15.82 -14.00
N ALA A 196 11.65 14.48 -14.06
CA ALA A 196 12.11 13.73 -15.22
C ALA A 196 11.15 13.83 -16.44
N ALA A 197 9.88 14.16 -16.23
CA ALA A 197 8.92 14.41 -17.30
C ALA A 197 9.07 15.83 -17.87
N ASP A 198 9.33 16.82 -17.03
CA ASP A 198 9.56 18.21 -17.45
C ASP A 198 10.87 18.37 -18.22
N GLU A 199 11.94 17.67 -17.83
CA GLU A 199 13.22 17.66 -18.56
C GLU A 199 13.13 17.02 -19.97
N ARG A 200 12.16 16.12 -20.20
CA ARG A 200 11.94 15.52 -21.53
C ARG A 200 11.09 16.37 -22.48
N ASN A 201 10.39 17.38 -21.94
CA ASN A 201 9.54 18.29 -22.72
C ASN A 201 10.17 19.66 -22.95
N SER A 202 11.38 19.90 -22.48
CA SER A 202 12.20 21.10 -22.73
C SER A 202 13.28 20.83 -23.77
#